data_957b87db07165d1bd7bd2c7f8f9d19a0
#
_entry.id   957b87db07165d1bd7bd2c7f8f9d19a0
#
_cell.length_a   1.000
_cell.length_b   1.000
_cell.length_c   1.000
_cell.angle_alpha   90.00
_cell.angle_beta   90.00
_cell.angle_gamma   90.00
#
_symmetry.space_group_name_H-M   'P 1'
#
loop_
_entity.id
_entity.type
_entity.pdbx_description
1 polymer ?
#
loop_
_entity_poly.entity_id
_entity_poly.type
_entity_poly.pdbx_seq_one_letter_code
_entity_poly.pdbx_strand_id
1 'polypeptide(L)'
;ASLLTRPRLARFVPAPCLTRRSTIGLLLRHHDVSQPKMDVALDNALLVALLYDLATHGLDTPEAAAIVDEHAAFWAYVRDERLAAYIHAKPLVDGRQVAAALGCDVCLLSRILPYVTAWDMDHVDDEPDRPGRCLAALQRAWADGHMVPVSERTARAKSA
;
A
#
# COMPACT_ATOMS: atom_id res chain seq x y z
N ALA A 1 0.91 -3.28 -21.06
CA ALA A 1 1.42 -2.35 -20.02
C ALA A 1 0.94 -2.88 -18.68
N SER A 2 1.85 -3.48 -17.92
CA SER A 2 1.61 -4.12 -16.65
C SER A 2 0.82 -3.19 -15.70
N LEU A 3 -0.25 -3.70 -15.09
CA LEU A 3 -1.03 -3.05 -14.02
C LEU A 3 -0.15 -2.63 -12.80
N LEU A 4 1.09 -3.09 -12.77
CA LEU A 4 2.10 -2.82 -11.75
C LEU A 4 2.95 -1.57 -12.04
N THR A 5 2.52 -0.66 -12.89
CA THR A 5 3.31 0.53 -13.19
C THR A 5 3.43 1.46 -11.97
N ARG A 6 4.67 1.59 -11.51
CA ARG A 6 5.20 2.43 -10.42
C ARG A 6 4.64 3.85 -10.22
N PRO A 7 4.01 4.55 -11.21
CA PRO A 7 3.72 5.98 -11.05
C PRO A 7 2.62 6.33 -10.05
N ARG A 8 1.68 5.42 -9.74
CA ARG A 8 0.55 5.76 -8.86
C ARG A 8 0.89 5.66 -7.38
N LEU A 9 1.77 4.74 -6.98
CA LEU A 9 2.20 4.61 -5.58
C LEU A 9 3.22 5.66 -5.15
N ALA A 10 4.08 6.11 -6.06
CA ALA A 10 5.05 7.17 -5.78
C ALA A 10 4.41 8.49 -5.34
N ARG A 11 3.10 8.66 -5.55
CA ARG A 11 2.35 9.83 -5.06
C ARG A 11 2.01 9.75 -3.57
N PHE A 12 2.03 8.55 -2.97
CA PHE A 12 1.52 8.35 -1.62
C PHE A 12 2.61 8.04 -0.60
N VAL A 13 3.67 7.34 -1.00
CA VAL A 13 4.77 6.97 -0.08
C VAL A 13 6.10 7.08 -0.81
N PRO A 14 7.09 7.81 -0.30
CA PRO A 14 8.44 7.87 -0.89
C PRO A 14 9.06 6.47 -0.97
N ALA A 15 9.65 6.14 -2.10
CA ALA A 15 10.22 4.84 -2.41
C ALA A 15 11.17 4.24 -1.35
N PRO A 16 11.98 5.02 -0.61
CA PRO A 16 12.91 4.46 0.39
C PRO A 16 12.24 3.81 1.60
N CYS A 17 10.94 4.09 1.83
CA CYS A 17 10.21 3.54 2.98
C CYS A 17 9.37 2.29 2.64
N LEU A 18 9.39 1.83 1.39
CA LEU A 18 8.58 0.71 0.94
C LEU A 18 9.44 -0.50 0.60
N THR A 19 9.10 -1.64 1.18
CA THR A 19 9.56 -2.95 0.70
C THR A 19 8.71 -3.40 -0.49
N ARG A 20 9.09 -4.51 -1.13
CA ARG A 20 8.24 -5.15 -2.15
C ARG A 20 6.89 -5.54 -1.57
N ARG A 21 6.87 -6.01 -0.32
CA ARG A 21 5.68 -6.47 0.39
C ARG A 21 4.69 -5.33 0.61
N SER A 22 5.12 -4.25 1.25
CA SER A 22 4.27 -3.10 1.51
C SER A 22 3.84 -2.40 0.22
N THR A 23 4.70 -2.36 -0.80
CA THR A 23 4.35 -1.82 -2.12
C THR A 23 3.17 -2.58 -2.75
N ILE A 24 3.25 -3.91 -2.80
CA ILE A 24 2.18 -4.74 -3.36
C ILE A 24 0.94 -4.68 -2.48
N GLY A 25 1.09 -4.76 -1.16
CA GLY A 25 -0.03 -4.70 -0.23
C GLY A 25 -0.81 -3.38 -0.31
N LEU A 26 -0.13 -2.24 -0.46
CA LEU A 26 -0.79 -0.96 -0.68
C LEU A 26 -1.49 -0.87 -2.03
N LEU A 27 -0.93 -1.49 -3.09
CA LEU A 27 -1.60 -1.59 -4.39
C LEU A 27 -2.90 -2.38 -4.28
N LEU A 28 -2.86 -3.54 -3.63
CA LEU A 28 -4.04 -4.38 -3.45
C LEU A 28 -5.13 -3.70 -2.61
N ARG A 29 -4.70 -2.84 -1.67
CA ARG A 29 -5.61 -2.05 -0.83
C ARG A 29 -6.18 -0.83 -1.55
N HIS A 30 -5.58 -0.43 -2.68
CA HIS A 30 -6.04 0.74 -3.41
C HIS A 30 -7.45 0.54 -3.96
N HIS A 31 -8.23 1.61 -3.95
CA HIS A 31 -9.65 1.65 -4.31
C HIS A 31 -9.98 1.04 -5.68
N ASP A 32 -9.03 1.07 -6.61
CA ASP A 32 -9.21 0.55 -7.97
C ASP A 32 -9.11 -0.98 -8.05
N VAL A 33 -8.51 -1.62 -7.05
CA VAL A 33 -8.29 -3.08 -7.02
C VAL A 33 -9.26 -3.76 -6.06
N SER A 34 -9.53 -3.13 -4.91
CA SER A 34 -10.44 -3.65 -3.91
C SER A 34 -11.58 -2.65 -3.64
N GLN A 35 -12.61 -2.67 -4.46
CA GLN A 35 -13.80 -1.85 -4.19
C GLN A 35 -14.68 -2.55 -3.14
N PRO A 36 -14.78 -2.03 -1.91
CA PRO A 36 -15.62 -2.64 -0.87
C PRO A 36 -17.09 -2.71 -1.24
N LYS A 37 -17.51 -1.89 -2.22
CA LYS A 37 -18.91 -1.81 -2.67
C LYS A 37 -19.29 -2.87 -3.71
N MET A 38 -18.32 -3.58 -4.29
CA MET A 38 -18.60 -4.55 -5.35
C MET A 38 -18.44 -6.00 -4.90
N ASP A 39 -18.06 -6.24 -3.64
CA ASP A 39 -17.86 -7.59 -3.08
C ASP A 39 -17.02 -8.52 -3.98
N VAL A 40 -16.16 -7.90 -4.79
CA VAL A 40 -15.29 -8.63 -5.70
C VAL A 40 -14.12 -9.17 -4.89
N ALA A 41 -14.12 -10.46 -4.67
CA ALA A 41 -12.99 -11.12 -4.04
C ALA A 41 -11.71 -10.83 -4.84
N LEU A 42 -10.59 -10.65 -4.15
CA LEU A 42 -9.27 -10.43 -4.77
C LEU A 42 -8.99 -11.44 -5.88
N ASP A 43 -9.36 -12.69 -5.68
CA ASP A 43 -9.21 -13.78 -6.63
C ASP A 43 -9.91 -13.48 -7.96
N ASN A 44 -11.12 -12.94 -7.92
CA ASN A 44 -11.85 -12.55 -9.11
C ASN A 44 -11.18 -11.37 -9.83
N ALA A 45 -10.67 -10.39 -9.10
CA ALA A 45 -9.94 -9.27 -9.68
C ALA A 45 -8.65 -9.73 -10.39
N LEU A 46 -7.92 -10.66 -9.76
CA LEU A 46 -6.71 -11.23 -10.36
C LEU A 46 -7.04 -12.10 -11.59
N LEU A 47 -8.13 -12.87 -11.53
CA LEU A 47 -8.59 -13.64 -12.68
C LEU A 47 -9.00 -12.74 -13.85
N VAL A 48 -9.74 -11.69 -13.60
CA VAL A 48 -10.12 -10.71 -14.63
C VAL A 48 -8.90 -10.05 -15.24
N ALA A 49 -7.90 -9.70 -14.43
CA ALA A 49 -6.64 -9.14 -14.92
C ALA A 49 -5.89 -10.13 -15.84
N LEU A 50 -5.82 -11.40 -15.44
CA LEU A 50 -5.22 -12.46 -16.27
C LEU A 50 -5.97 -12.61 -17.59
N LEU A 51 -7.30 -12.70 -17.56
CA LEU A 51 -8.12 -12.84 -18.77
C LEU A 51 -7.96 -11.64 -19.70
N TYR A 52 -7.87 -10.43 -19.16
CA TYR A 52 -7.63 -9.22 -19.94
C TYR A 52 -6.26 -9.24 -20.63
N ASP A 53 -5.20 -9.63 -19.91
CA ASP A 53 -3.85 -9.71 -20.47
C ASP A 53 -3.78 -10.79 -21.56
N LEU A 54 -4.37 -11.97 -21.34
CA LEU A 54 -4.44 -13.03 -22.34
C LEU A 54 -5.25 -12.62 -23.57
N ALA A 55 -6.38 -11.93 -23.38
CA ALA A 55 -7.19 -11.45 -24.51
C ALA A 55 -6.45 -10.40 -25.35
N THR A 56 -5.56 -9.62 -24.72
CA THR A 56 -4.78 -8.58 -25.39
C THR A 56 -3.62 -9.16 -26.22
N HIS A 57 -2.99 -10.24 -25.74
CA HIS A 57 -1.79 -10.83 -26.36
C HIS A 57 -2.10 -12.06 -27.21
N GLY A 58 -3.31 -12.63 -27.13
CA GLY A 58 -3.72 -13.85 -27.81
C GLY A 58 -3.43 -15.11 -26.99
N LEU A 59 -4.33 -16.10 -27.10
CA LEU A 59 -4.27 -17.32 -26.27
C LEU A 59 -3.26 -18.34 -26.76
N ASP A 60 -3.00 -18.36 -28.08
CA ASP A 60 -2.16 -19.37 -28.73
C ASP A 60 -0.74 -18.85 -29.04
N THR A 61 -0.23 -17.98 -28.17
CA THR A 61 1.09 -17.37 -28.31
C THR A 61 2.07 -17.88 -27.27
N PRO A 62 3.38 -17.92 -27.52
CA PRO A 62 4.37 -18.20 -26.47
C PRO A 62 4.30 -17.23 -25.30
N GLU A 63 3.90 -15.99 -25.56
CA GLU A 63 3.71 -14.95 -24.56
C GLU A 63 2.56 -15.28 -23.60
N ALA A 64 1.53 -16.00 -24.05
CA ALA A 64 0.41 -16.41 -23.19
C ALA A 64 0.87 -17.29 -22.03
N ALA A 65 1.77 -18.24 -22.28
CA ALA A 65 2.34 -19.08 -21.23
C ALA A 65 3.11 -18.24 -20.20
N ALA A 66 3.93 -17.31 -20.65
CA ALA A 66 4.69 -16.42 -19.78
C ALA A 66 3.74 -15.53 -18.92
N ILE A 67 2.65 -15.03 -19.50
CA ILE A 67 1.63 -14.25 -18.78
C ILE A 67 0.99 -15.09 -17.68
N VAL A 68 0.61 -16.33 -17.96
CA VAL A 68 0.04 -17.24 -16.96
C VAL A 68 1.02 -17.49 -15.83
N ASP A 69 2.29 -17.74 -16.14
CA ASP A 69 3.34 -18.00 -15.15
C ASP A 69 3.59 -16.76 -14.28
N GLU A 70 3.62 -15.55 -14.85
CA GLU A 70 3.76 -14.30 -14.10
C GLU A 70 2.58 -14.06 -13.14
N HIS A 71 1.35 -14.29 -13.61
CA HIS A 71 0.15 -14.17 -12.77
C HIS A 71 0.14 -15.22 -11.67
N ALA A 72 0.53 -16.47 -11.96
CA ALA A 72 0.62 -17.53 -10.96
C ALA A 72 1.67 -17.22 -9.89
N ALA A 73 2.84 -16.72 -10.29
CA ALA A 73 3.90 -16.29 -9.39
C ALA A 73 3.46 -15.11 -8.51
N PHE A 74 2.75 -14.14 -9.10
CA PHE A 74 2.19 -13.02 -8.34
C PHE A 74 1.15 -13.47 -7.31
N TRP A 75 0.24 -14.35 -7.72
CA TRP A 75 -0.78 -14.92 -6.83
C TRP A 75 -0.17 -15.72 -5.68
N ALA A 76 0.83 -16.56 -5.99
CA ALA A 76 1.58 -17.28 -4.97
C ALA A 76 2.22 -16.31 -3.97
N TYR A 77 2.87 -15.24 -4.45
CA TYR A 77 3.46 -14.21 -3.59
C TYR A 77 2.42 -13.56 -2.67
N VAL A 78 1.27 -13.13 -3.22
CA VAL A 78 0.20 -12.50 -2.41
C VAL A 78 -0.29 -13.43 -1.30
N ARG A 79 -0.42 -14.72 -1.60
CA ARG A 79 -0.87 -15.73 -0.64
C ARG A 79 0.21 -16.02 0.42
N ASP A 80 1.44 -16.25 -0.02
CA ASP A 80 2.55 -16.63 0.86
C ASP A 80 2.90 -15.50 1.84
N GLU A 81 2.82 -14.26 1.36
CA GLU A 81 2.99 -13.04 2.19
C GLU A 81 1.72 -12.64 2.96
N ARG A 82 0.63 -13.40 2.82
CA ARG A 82 -0.67 -13.15 3.48
C ARG A 82 -1.22 -11.74 3.25
N LEU A 83 -0.94 -11.14 2.11
CA LEU A 83 -1.30 -9.75 1.80
C LEU A 83 -2.81 -9.53 1.71
N ALA A 84 -3.58 -10.55 1.35
CA ALA A 84 -5.04 -10.48 1.31
C ALA A 84 -5.65 -10.05 2.65
N ALA A 85 -5.05 -10.43 3.79
CA ALA A 85 -5.53 -10.05 5.11
C ALA A 85 -5.47 -8.53 5.36
N TYR A 86 -4.58 -7.82 4.66
CA TYR A 86 -4.40 -6.39 4.83
C TYR A 86 -5.31 -5.53 3.97
N ILE A 87 -6.02 -6.10 2.98
CA ILE A 87 -6.88 -5.34 2.05
C ILE A 87 -7.94 -4.55 2.83
N HIS A 88 -8.56 -5.20 3.83
CA HIS A 88 -9.62 -4.60 4.65
C HIS A 88 -9.22 -4.41 6.12
N ALA A 89 -7.96 -4.67 6.46
CA ALA A 89 -7.48 -4.51 7.83
C ALA A 89 -7.58 -3.06 8.28
N LYS A 90 -7.99 -2.85 9.53
CA LYS A 90 -7.91 -1.53 10.15
C LYS A 90 -6.45 -1.17 10.37
N PRO A 91 -6.08 0.12 10.21
CA PRO A 91 -4.73 0.56 10.54
C PRO A 91 -4.36 0.20 11.98
N LEU A 92 -3.10 -0.17 12.21
CA LEU A 92 -2.55 -0.53 13.53
C LEU A 92 -2.71 0.60 14.56
N VAL A 93 -2.62 1.86 14.10
CA VAL A 93 -2.88 3.06 14.88
C VAL A 93 -3.88 3.94 14.14
N ASP A 94 -4.76 4.60 14.88
CA ASP A 94 -5.77 5.47 14.28
C ASP A 94 -5.23 6.87 13.96
N GLY A 95 -6.01 7.62 13.15
CA GLY A 95 -5.59 8.95 12.71
C GLY A 95 -5.42 9.96 13.87
N ARG A 96 -6.14 9.80 14.98
CA ARG A 96 -6.01 10.69 16.16
C ARG A 96 -4.69 10.43 16.87
N GLN A 97 -4.34 9.17 17.04
CA GLN A 97 -3.05 8.77 17.64
C GLN A 97 -1.88 9.28 16.77
N VAL A 98 -1.99 9.13 15.44
CA VAL A 98 -0.99 9.64 14.51
C VAL A 98 -0.88 11.16 14.58
N ALA A 99 -2.00 11.89 14.52
CA ALA A 99 -2.00 13.36 14.61
C ALA A 99 -1.39 13.87 15.92
N ALA A 100 -1.74 13.23 17.03
CA ALA A 100 -1.19 13.58 18.35
C ALA A 100 0.32 13.30 18.43
N ALA A 101 0.78 12.14 17.91
CA ALA A 101 2.19 11.76 17.96
C ALA A 101 3.09 12.63 17.07
N LEU A 102 2.56 13.10 15.94
CA LEU A 102 3.32 13.91 14.97
C LEU A 102 3.11 15.41 15.12
N GLY A 103 2.12 15.84 15.92
CA GLY A 103 1.73 17.25 16.03
C GLY A 103 1.28 17.82 14.67
N CYS A 104 0.63 17.03 13.83
CA CYS A 104 0.28 17.42 12.47
C CYS A 104 -1.22 17.70 12.31
N ASP A 105 -1.55 18.49 11.27
CA ASP A 105 -2.94 18.76 10.90
C ASP A 105 -3.62 17.48 10.38
N VAL A 106 -4.91 17.32 10.73
CA VAL A 106 -5.75 16.19 10.31
C VAL A 106 -5.83 16.05 8.79
N CYS A 107 -5.74 17.15 8.06
CA CYS A 107 -5.73 17.13 6.58
C CYS A 107 -4.53 16.39 5.97
N LEU A 108 -3.45 16.19 6.72
CA LEU A 108 -2.27 15.44 6.28
C LEU A 108 -2.40 13.93 6.50
N LEU A 109 -3.39 13.50 7.29
CA LEU A 109 -3.55 12.08 7.64
C LEU A 109 -3.77 11.18 6.44
N SER A 110 -4.49 11.65 5.41
CA SER A 110 -4.69 10.88 4.17
C SER A 110 -3.37 10.52 3.46
N ARG A 111 -2.33 11.32 3.67
CA ARG A 111 -0.98 11.09 3.13
C ARG A 111 -0.11 10.25 4.07
N ILE A 112 -0.39 10.30 5.36
CA ILE A 112 0.42 9.64 6.40
C ILE A 112 -0.08 8.22 6.70
N LEU A 113 -1.38 7.98 6.73
CA LEU A 113 -1.94 6.66 7.04
C LEU A 113 -1.45 5.51 6.15
N PRO A 114 -1.16 5.69 4.85
CA PRO A 114 -0.50 4.66 4.05
C PRO A 114 0.83 4.18 4.63
N TYR A 115 1.59 5.05 5.32
CA TYR A 115 2.84 4.65 5.98
C TYR A 115 2.59 3.75 7.19
N VAL A 116 1.53 4.00 7.96
CA VAL A 116 1.11 3.11 9.06
C VAL A 116 0.85 1.72 8.52
N THR A 117 0.09 1.63 7.42
CA THR A 117 -0.25 0.35 6.79
C THR A 117 0.98 -0.33 6.20
N ALA A 118 1.87 0.42 5.54
CA ALA A 118 3.12 -0.11 5.00
C ALA A 118 4.01 -0.66 6.11
N TRP A 119 4.17 0.11 7.20
CA TRP A 119 4.95 -0.32 8.35
C TRP A 119 4.39 -1.60 8.98
N ASP A 120 3.07 -1.68 9.14
CA ASP A 120 2.38 -2.84 9.69
C ASP A 120 2.57 -4.10 8.81
N MET A 121 2.55 -3.95 7.49
CA MET A 121 2.81 -5.03 6.55
C MET A 121 4.26 -5.54 6.63
N ASP A 122 5.21 -4.64 6.82
CA ASP A 122 6.64 -4.99 6.83
C ASP A 122 7.13 -5.53 8.19
N HIS A 123 6.33 -5.36 9.26
CA HIS A 123 6.64 -5.77 10.63
C HIS A 123 5.55 -6.70 11.19
N VAL A 124 5.43 -7.88 10.59
CA VAL A 124 4.34 -8.87 10.90
C VAL A 124 4.56 -9.62 12.21
N ASP A 125 5.77 -9.58 12.74
CA ASP A 125 6.14 -10.34 13.93
C ASP A 125 5.33 -9.90 15.15
N ASP A 126 4.91 -10.88 15.96
CA ASP A 126 4.13 -10.70 17.18
C ASP A 126 4.95 -10.05 18.33
N GLU A 127 5.74 -9.06 18.01
CA GLU A 127 6.50 -8.33 19.02
C GLU A 127 5.59 -7.45 19.88
N PRO A 128 5.88 -7.39 21.20
CA PRO A 128 5.13 -6.54 22.10
C PRO A 128 5.22 -5.07 21.67
N ASP A 129 4.12 -4.32 21.90
CA ASP A 129 3.99 -2.89 21.62
C ASP A 129 4.20 -2.49 20.14
N ARG A 130 3.66 -3.27 19.19
CA ARG A 130 3.65 -2.88 17.77
C ARG A 130 3.12 -1.46 17.52
N PRO A 131 2.01 -1.01 18.15
CA PRO A 131 1.52 0.37 17.98
C PRO A 131 2.54 1.43 18.39
N GLY A 132 3.20 1.29 19.54
CA GLY A 132 4.23 2.24 20.00
C GLY A 132 5.44 2.29 19.07
N ARG A 133 5.91 1.14 18.61
CA ARG A 133 7.02 1.02 17.64
C ARG A 133 6.67 1.66 16.29
N CYS A 134 5.45 1.45 15.82
CA CYS A 134 4.95 2.10 14.61
C CYS A 134 4.97 3.62 14.77
N LEU A 135 4.42 4.16 15.84
CA LEU A 135 4.43 5.60 16.11
C LEU A 135 5.85 6.16 16.20
N ALA A 136 6.77 5.47 16.87
CA ALA A 136 8.18 5.88 16.94
C ALA A 136 8.87 5.88 15.56
N ALA A 137 8.56 4.91 14.71
CA ALA A 137 9.06 4.89 13.33
C ALA A 137 8.49 6.04 12.50
N LEU A 138 7.19 6.33 12.64
CA LEU A 138 6.53 7.46 11.99
C LEU A 138 7.12 8.80 12.45
N GLN A 139 7.38 8.98 13.75
CA GLN A 139 7.99 10.20 14.28
C GLN A 139 9.37 10.45 13.67
N ARG A 140 10.20 9.40 13.53
CA ARG A 140 11.52 9.49 12.87
C ARG A 140 11.37 9.89 11.40
N ALA A 141 10.55 9.16 10.64
CA ALA A 141 10.33 9.46 9.23
C ALA A 141 9.70 10.85 9.01
N TRP A 142 8.89 11.31 9.96
CA TRP A 142 8.37 12.68 9.98
C TRP A 142 9.46 13.70 10.22
N ALA A 143 10.30 13.52 11.21
CA ALA A 143 11.43 14.41 11.50
C ALA A 143 12.37 14.54 10.31
N ASP A 144 12.69 13.42 9.65
CA ASP A 144 13.56 13.34 8.47
C ASP A 144 12.94 13.93 7.17
N GLY A 145 11.66 14.31 7.21
CA GLY A 145 10.97 14.87 6.04
C GLY A 145 10.55 13.85 4.98
N HIS A 146 10.63 12.56 5.27
CA HIS A 146 10.38 11.50 4.31
C HIS A 146 8.90 11.34 3.92
N MET A 147 7.96 11.78 4.77
CA MET A 147 6.52 11.61 4.51
C MET A 147 5.90 12.83 3.82
N VAL A 148 6.18 14.01 4.34
CA VAL A 148 5.66 15.28 3.83
C VAL A 148 6.79 16.28 3.84
N PRO A 149 7.11 16.94 2.72
CA PRO A 149 8.18 17.94 2.67
C PRO A 149 7.97 19.03 3.74
N VAL A 150 9.05 19.43 4.40
CA VAL A 150 9.01 20.44 5.48
C VAL A 150 8.36 21.73 5.00
N SER A 151 8.59 22.12 3.74
CA SER A 151 7.97 23.29 3.10
C SER A 151 6.44 23.23 3.07
N GLU A 152 5.84 22.05 2.94
CA GLU A 152 4.39 21.89 2.91
C GLU A 152 3.78 21.89 4.31
N ARG A 153 4.55 21.52 5.35
CA ARG A 153 4.09 21.55 6.75
C ARG A 153 3.91 22.97 7.27
N THR A 154 4.83 23.85 6.88
CA THR A 154 4.87 25.24 7.35
C THR A 154 3.95 26.18 6.56
N ALA A 155 3.65 25.87 5.30
CA ALA A 155 2.78 26.70 4.48
C ALA A 155 1.33 26.74 4.98
N ARG A 156 0.85 25.68 5.63
CA ARG A 156 -0.52 25.61 6.17
C ARG A 156 -0.68 26.12 7.59
N ALA A 157 0.37 26.10 8.40
CA ALA A 157 0.32 26.69 9.74
C ALA A 157 0.16 28.22 9.73
N LYS A 158 0.37 28.88 8.56
CA LYS A 158 0.21 30.33 8.38
C LYS A 158 -1.15 30.74 7.81
N SER A 159 -2.01 29.77 7.45
CA SER A 159 -3.32 30.03 6.82
C SER A 159 -4.50 29.60 7.72
N ALA A 160 -4.26 29.21 8.95
CA ALA A 160 -5.23 28.94 10.00
C ALA A 160 -5.09 29.96 11.13
#